data_f2b7d45885ea459b2c4478e897100a83
#
_entry.id   f2b7d45885ea459b2c4478e897100a83
#
_cell.length_a   1.000
_cell.length_b   1.000
_cell.length_c   1.000
_cell.angle_alpha   90.00
_cell.angle_beta   90.00
_cell.angle_gamma   90.00
#
_symmetry.space_group_name_H-M   'P 1'
#
loop_
_entity.id
_entity.type
_entity.pdbx_description
1 polymer ?
#
loop_
_entity_poly.entity_id
_entity_poly.type
_entity_poly.pdbx_seq_one_letter_code
_entity_poly.pdbx_strand_id
1 'polypeptide(L)'
;DSAGDRLFIVHTGLTQEGSLAQAMLPAGGSPEALARLGVASSSAYSRQALADRTPGTPLPEDEPAPLTPFESWEPLRSPGPGERITDVEAHADYVALSLRSDSLTQVDVWDRREQAPTWRRVEVDAPVRTIATVPTPWTDPLRVEFQSQTVPPTVAEVCLPTPAPASSPENPEGAALSVRNLRTREAPGWDPTEYVEERVWVLARDGATRIPVTLIHHRDARPDGTHAGWEIGYGSYEVSYDPEFETLRLPILRRAVYAIAHIRGGGEMGRAWYEDGKELV
;
A
#
# COMPACT_ATOMS: atom_id res chain seq x y z
N ASP A 1 2.24 -7.11 12.94
CA ASP A 1 1.11 -6.73 13.77
C ASP A 1 0.48 -7.94 14.45
N SER A 2 -0.31 -7.79 15.48
CA SER A 2 -0.88 -8.92 16.23
C SER A 2 -2.38 -8.81 16.37
N ALA A 3 -3.07 -9.97 16.31
CA ALA A 3 -4.50 -10.07 16.44
C ALA A 3 -4.88 -11.31 17.28
N GLY A 4 -5.25 -11.09 18.53
CA GLY A 4 -5.53 -12.16 19.50
C GLY A 4 -4.26 -12.92 19.86
N ASP A 5 -4.23 -14.22 19.56
CA ASP A 5 -3.12 -15.14 19.81
C ASP A 5 -2.16 -15.29 18.61
N ARG A 6 -2.32 -14.48 17.56
CA ARG A 6 -1.54 -14.54 16.32
C ARG A 6 -0.75 -13.27 16.09
N LEU A 7 0.45 -13.43 15.59
CA LEU A 7 1.33 -12.39 15.10
C LEU A 7 1.34 -12.44 13.57
N PHE A 8 1.08 -11.30 12.92
CA PHE A 8 1.16 -11.14 11.48
C PHE A 8 2.44 -10.38 11.13
N ILE A 9 3.23 -10.93 10.22
CA ILE A 9 4.57 -10.46 9.93
C ILE A 9 4.75 -10.32 8.42
N VAL A 10 5.15 -9.14 7.98
CA VAL A 10 5.69 -8.94 6.62
C VAL A 10 7.20 -9.15 6.71
N HIS A 11 7.73 -10.05 5.90
CA HIS A 11 9.14 -10.41 5.90
C HIS A 11 9.70 -10.62 4.50
N THR A 12 11.01 -10.53 4.36
CA THR A 12 11.73 -10.70 3.08
C THR A 12 12.48 -12.04 2.97
N GLY A 13 12.17 -12.97 3.87
CA GLY A 13 12.87 -14.28 3.91
C GLY A 13 12.59 -15.17 2.70
N LEU A 14 11.46 -14.97 2.01
CA LEU A 14 11.08 -15.74 0.81
C LEU A 14 11.26 -14.93 -0.47
N THR A 15 10.97 -13.63 -0.44
CA THR A 15 11.08 -12.72 -1.59
C THR A 15 11.52 -11.33 -1.13
N GLN A 16 12.21 -10.58 -1.99
CA GLN A 16 12.57 -9.19 -1.70
C GLN A 16 11.35 -8.24 -1.69
N GLU A 17 10.24 -8.69 -2.27
CA GLU A 17 8.99 -7.92 -2.37
C GLU A 17 8.09 -8.07 -1.14
N GLY A 18 8.56 -8.73 -0.10
CA GLY A 18 7.81 -9.02 1.12
C GLY A 18 6.89 -10.23 0.97
N SER A 19 6.67 -10.92 2.05
CA SER A 19 5.69 -12.00 2.17
C SER A 19 4.98 -11.86 3.50
N LEU A 20 3.69 -12.16 3.54
CA LEU A 20 2.92 -12.19 4.78
C LEU A 20 2.94 -13.60 5.36
N ALA A 21 3.29 -13.72 6.62
CA ALA A 21 3.18 -14.92 7.42
C ALA A 21 2.44 -14.65 8.72
N GLN A 22 1.93 -15.71 9.32
CA GLN A 22 1.41 -15.70 10.69
C GLN A 22 2.20 -16.65 11.57
N ALA A 23 2.30 -16.31 12.85
CA ALA A 23 2.86 -17.14 13.87
C ALA A 23 1.94 -17.17 15.09
N MET A 24 1.87 -18.31 15.76
CA MET A 24 1.15 -18.40 17.04
C MET A 24 1.98 -17.78 18.15
N LEU A 25 1.34 -16.95 18.95
CA LEU A 25 1.97 -16.45 20.17
C LEU A 25 1.96 -17.54 21.24
N PRO A 26 3.04 -17.67 22.04
CA PRO A 26 3.03 -18.56 23.19
C PRO A 26 1.90 -18.23 24.15
N ALA A 27 1.33 -19.24 24.79
CA ALA A 27 0.29 -19.06 25.78
C ALA A 27 0.76 -18.08 26.89
N GLY A 28 0.03 -16.99 27.09
CA GLY A 28 0.39 -15.92 28.01
C GLY A 28 1.18 -14.77 27.38
N GLY A 29 1.38 -14.77 26.06
CA GLY A 29 1.93 -13.64 25.32
C GLY A 29 1.00 -12.44 25.42
N SER A 30 1.33 -11.47 26.31
CA SER A 30 0.59 -10.21 26.39
C SER A 30 1.17 -9.20 25.39
N PRO A 31 0.41 -8.17 24.99
CA PRO A 31 0.95 -7.04 24.25
C PRO A 31 2.20 -6.43 24.87
N GLU A 32 2.33 -6.51 26.19
CA GLU A 32 3.51 -6.06 26.93
C GLU A 32 4.72 -6.99 26.74
N ALA A 33 4.50 -8.30 26.58
CA ALA A 33 5.56 -9.24 26.25
C ALA A 33 6.09 -8.99 24.82
N LEU A 34 5.22 -8.66 23.88
CA LEU A 34 5.59 -8.26 22.51
C LEU A 34 6.39 -6.95 22.49
N ALA A 35 6.01 -5.98 23.32
CA ALA A 35 6.73 -4.72 23.46
C ALA A 35 8.17 -4.93 24.02
N ARG A 36 8.36 -5.91 24.90
CA ARG A 36 9.68 -6.26 25.46
C ARG A 36 10.61 -6.92 24.45
N LEU A 37 10.06 -7.55 23.41
CA LEU A 37 10.82 -8.26 22.39
C LEU A 37 11.23 -7.37 21.21
N GLY A 38 10.96 -6.07 21.26
CA GLY A 38 11.30 -5.15 20.19
C GLY A 38 10.50 -5.40 18.88
N VAL A 39 9.49 -6.29 18.93
CA VAL A 39 8.50 -6.45 17.86
C VAL A 39 7.40 -5.42 18.12
N ALA A 40 7.78 -4.15 18.14
CA ALA A 40 6.82 -3.07 18.23
C ALA A 40 6.25 -2.82 16.84
N SER A 41 4.95 -2.53 16.79
CA SER A 41 4.22 -2.15 15.58
C SER A 41 5.02 -1.17 14.71
N SER A 42 5.05 -1.43 13.44
CA SER A 42 6.04 -0.99 12.46
C SER A 42 6.18 0.51 12.20
N SER A 43 5.40 1.40 12.76
CA SER A 43 5.47 2.80 12.29
C SER A 43 5.94 3.85 13.30
N ALA A 44 5.70 3.68 14.59
CA ALA A 44 6.01 4.73 15.58
C ALA A 44 7.13 4.34 16.55
N TYR A 45 7.21 3.10 16.97
CA TYR A 45 8.16 2.66 18.01
C TYR A 45 9.56 2.34 17.49
N SER A 46 9.69 1.84 16.27
CA SER A 46 11.00 1.48 15.70
C SER A 46 11.89 2.68 15.43
N ARG A 47 11.34 3.85 15.12
CA ARG A 47 12.15 5.06 14.91
C ARG A 47 12.69 5.65 16.21
N GLN A 48 11.94 5.60 17.29
CA GLN A 48 12.37 6.13 18.58
C GLN A 48 13.41 5.21 19.23
N ALA A 49 13.17 3.89 19.19
CA ALA A 49 14.11 2.92 19.74
C ALA A 49 15.45 2.83 18.97
N LEU A 50 15.43 3.11 17.65
CA LEU A 50 16.65 3.21 16.84
C LEU A 50 17.38 4.55 17.03
N ALA A 51 16.66 5.63 17.31
CA ALA A 51 17.25 6.96 17.54
C ALA A 51 17.98 7.05 18.90
N ASP A 52 17.54 6.26 19.89
CA ASP A 52 18.12 6.25 21.22
C ASP A 52 19.30 5.27 21.38
N ARG A 53 19.64 4.51 20.34
CA ARG A 53 20.76 3.55 20.36
C ARG A 53 22.07 4.21 19.97
N THR A 54 23.03 4.19 20.86
CA THR A 54 24.42 4.57 20.56
C THR A 54 25.02 3.54 19.60
N PRO A 55 25.55 3.92 18.41
CA PRO A 55 26.20 2.99 17.49
C PRO A 55 27.35 2.26 18.19
N GLY A 56 27.35 0.92 18.12
CA GLY A 56 28.41 0.07 18.67
C GLY A 56 28.13 -0.54 20.05
N THR A 57 26.95 -0.35 20.64
CA THR A 57 26.58 -1.07 21.86
C THR A 57 26.27 -2.53 21.52
N PRO A 58 27.00 -3.53 22.07
CA PRO A 58 26.67 -4.93 21.87
C PRO A 58 25.24 -5.23 22.36
N LEU A 59 24.55 -6.13 21.68
CA LEU A 59 23.27 -6.68 22.18
C LEU A 59 23.55 -7.38 23.51
N PRO A 60 22.64 -7.29 24.51
CA PRO A 60 22.76 -8.06 25.72
C PRO A 60 22.86 -9.56 25.39
N GLU A 61 23.81 -10.28 25.99
CA GLU A 61 23.97 -11.73 25.80
C GLU A 61 22.76 -12.56 26.27
N ASP A 62 21.82 -11.92 26.96
CA ASP A 62 20.56 -12.50 27.46
C ASP A 62 19.34 -12.09 26.60
N GLU A 63 19.52 -11.81 25.31
CA GLU A 63 18.35 -11.54 24.45
C GLU A 63 17.51 -12.81 24.37
N PRO A 64 16.24 -12.78 24.82
CA PRO A 64 15.41 -13.98 24.79
C PRO A 64 15.29 -14.46 23.34
N ALA A 65 15.38 -15.77 23.15
CA ALA A 65 15.17 -16.39 21.85
C ALA A 65 13.88 -15.84 21.21
N PRO A 66 13.86 -15.64 19.89
CA PRO A 66 12.68 -15.12 19.22
C PRO A 66 11.46 -15.94 19.62
N LEU A 67 10.36 -15.27 19.94
CA LEU A 67 9.12 -15.90 20.45
C LEU A 67 8.64 -17.06 19.58
N THR A 68 8.93 -16.98 18.29
CA THR A 68 8.57 -17.98 17.30
C THR A 68 9.70 -18.09 16.27
N PRO A 69 10.35 -19.26 16.17
CA PRO A 69 11.34 -19.50 15.11
C PRO A 69 10.74 -19.30 13.73
N PHE A 70 11.50 -18.76 12.79
CA PHE A 70 11.06 -18.53 11.40
C PHE A 70 10.46 -19.79 10.76
N GLU A 71 11.00 -20.95 11.08
CA GLU A 71 10.53 -22.26 10.58
C GLU A 71 9.10 -22.61 11.04
N SER A 72 8.61 -21.95 12.09
CA SER A 72 7.23 -22.14 12.60
C SER A 72 6.22 -21.17 11.98
N TRP A 73 6.67 -20.25 11.14
CA TRP A 73 5.77 -19.28 10.52
C TRP A 73 4.98 -19.90 9.39
N GLU A 74 3.68 -19.72 9.42
CA GLU A 74 2.78 -20.18 8.38
C GLU A 74 2.63 -19.09 7.33
N PRO A 75 3.03 -19.34 6.05
CA PRO A 75 2.87 -18.36 5.01
C PRO A 75 1.38 -18.16 4.68
N LEU A 76 0.94 -16.92 4.65
CA LEU A 76 -0.44 -16.53 4.30
C LEU A 76 -0.55 -15.97 2.91
N ARG A 77 0.43 -15.17 2.49
CA ARG A 77 0.45 -14.56 1.16
C ARG A 77 1.87 -14.21 0.74
N SER A 78 2.21 -14.58 -0.47
CA SER A 78 3.37 -14.09 -1.20
C SER A 78 2.90 -13.12 -2.29
N PRO A 79 3.72 -12.09 -2.63
CA PRO A 79 3.38 -11.17 -3.70
C PRO A 79 3.39 -11.89 -5.05
N GLY A 80 2.48 -11.49 -5.93
CA GLY A 80 2.49 -11.90 -7.33
C GLY A 80 3.56 -11.15 -8.14
N PRO A 81 3.69 -11.48 -9.44
CA PRO A 81 4.57 -10.72 -10.34
C PRO A 81 4.17 -9.24 -10.37
N GLY A 82 5.12 -8.34 -10.16
CA GLY A 82 4.87 -6.90 -10.13
C GLY A 82 4.16 -6.39 -8.87
N GLU A 83 3.96 -7.25 -7.88
CA GLU A 83 3.43 -6.87 -6.57
C GLU A 83 4.55 -6.75 -5.54
N ARG A 84 4.38 -5.82 -4.61
CA ARG A 84 5.20 -5.69 -3.40
C ARG A 84 4.30 -5.48 -2.19
N ILE A 85 4.44 -6.32 -1.19
CA ILE A 85 3.79 -6.15 0.10
C ILE A 85 4.59 -5.13 0.91
N THR A 86 3.94 -4.07 1.38
CA THR A 86 4.59 -2.96 2.07
C THR A 86 4.28 -2.90 3.55
N ASP A 87 3.07 -3.29 3.95
CA ASP A 87 2.65 -3.23 5.35
C ASP A 87 1.48 -4.18 5.63
N VAL A 88 1.25 -4.46 6.92
CA VAL A 88 0.11 -5.24 7.43
C VAL A 88 -0.49 -4.56 8.64
N GLU A 89 -1.81 -4.48 8.68
CA GLU A 89 -2.59 -3.98 9.81
C GLU A 89 -3.59 -5.06 10.22
N ALA A 90 -3.47 -5.56 11.46
CA ALA A 90 -4.29 -6.63 11.98
C ALA A 90 -5.29 -6.12 13.01
N HIS A 91 -6.56 -6.45 12.82
CA HIS A 91 -7.66 -6.10 13.68
C HIS A 91 -8.42 -7.34 14.18
N ALA A 92 -9.41 -7.14 15.04
CA ALA A 92 -10.20 -8.23 15.60
C ALA A 92 -10.85 -9.08 14.49
N ASP A 93 -11.51 -8.43 13.54
CA ASP A 93 -12.33 -9.07 12.51
C ASP A 93 -11.66 -9.14 11.12
N TYR A 94 -10.54 -8.44 10.91
CA TYR A 94 -9.87 -8.40 9.61
C TYR A 94 -8.36 -8.26 9.71
N VAL A 95 -7.69 -8.59 8.60
CA VAL A 95 -6.31 -8.20 8.32
C VAL A 95 -6.31 -7.39 7.04
N ALA A 96 -5.77 -6.18 7.10
CA ALA A 96 -5.54 -5.33 5.93
C ALA A 96 -4.07 -5.41 5.52
N LEU A 97 -3.84 -5.56 4.23
CA LEU A 97 -2.53 -5.68 3.62
C LEU A 97 -2.32 -4.54 2.64
N SER A 98 -1.36 -3.68 2.92
CA SER A 98 -0.94 -2.64 2.00
C SER A 98 0.07 -3.22 1.01
N LEU A 99 -0.12 -2.93 -0.26
CA LEU A 99 0.76 -3.42 -1.32
C LEU A 99 0.85 -2.44 -2.49
N ARG A 100 1.87 -2.61 -3.30
CA ARG A 100 1.99 -1.99 -4.62
C ARG A 100 1.80 -3.03 -5.69
N SER A 101 1.07 -2.65 -6.74
CA SER A 101 0.92 -3.45 -7.94
C SER A 101 0.91 -2.53 -9.15
N ASP A 102 1.75 -2.82 -10.12
CA ASP A 102 1.83 -2.01 -11.33
C ASP A 102 2.02 -0.51 -11.04
N SER A 103 2.88 -0.13 -10.13
CA SER A 103 3.21 1.20 -9.63
C SER A 103 2.10 1.94 -8.86
N LEU A 104 0.93 1.35 -8.64
CA LEU A 104 -0.13 1.93 -7.82
C LEU A 104 -0.19 1.27 -6.45
N THR A 105 -0.59 2.04 -5.44
CA THR A 105 -0.87 1.49 -4.11
C THR A 105 -2.20 0.77 -4.10
N GLN A 106 -2.30 -0.30 -3.32
CA GLN A 106 -3.46 -1.14 -3.17
C GLN A 106 -3.66 -1.51 -1.69
N VAL A 107 -4.89 -1.80 -1.31
CA VAL A 107 -5.22 -2.39 -0.01
C VAL A 107 -6.05 -3.64 -0.26
N ASP A 108 -5.57 -4.78 0.22
CA ASP A 108 -6.31 -6.03 0.21
C ASP A 108 -6.72 -6.38 1.64
N VAL A 109 -7.90 -6.95 1.80
CA VAL A 109 -8.49 -7.27 3.11
C VAL A 109 -8.89 -8.72 3.16
N TRP A 110 -8.53 -9.39 4.24
CA TRP A 110 -9.04 -10.69 4.63
C TRP A 110 -9.97 -10.55 5.83
N ASP A 111 -11.19 -11.06 5.70
CA ASP A 111 -12.14 -11.18 6.80
C ASP A 111 -11.78 -12.41 7.65
N ARG A 112 -11.31 -12.19 8.86
CA ARG A 112 -10.88 -13.25 9.78
C ARG A 112 -12.00 -14.15 10.29
N ARG A 113 -13.25 -13.77 10.08
CA ARG A 113 -14.42 -14.60 10.38
C ARG A 113 -14.57 -15.76 9.38
N GLU A 114 -13.86 -15.70 8.26
CA GLU A 114 -13.78 -16.78 7.27
C GLU A 114 -12.77 -17.85 7.70
N GLN A 115 -13.04 -19.10 7.30
CA GLN A 115 -12.21 -20.26 7.68
C GLN A 115 -10.83 -20.26 7.01
N ALA A 116 -10.74 -19.67 5.81
CA ALA A 116 -9.50 -19.60 5.04
C ALA A 116 -9.25 -18.16 4.57
N PRO A 117 -7.98 -17.74 4.43
CA PRO A 117 -7.65 -16.42 3.94
C PRO A 117 -8.15 -16.20 2.50
N THR A 118 -9.16 -15.36 2.35
CA THR A 118 -9.66 -14.89 1.05
C THR A 118 -9.41 -13.38 0.95
N TRP A 119 -8.44 -13.01 0.14
CA TRP A 119 -8.05 -11.62 -0.03
C TRP A 119 -8.96 -10.92 -1.03
N ARG A 120 -9.54 -9.81 -0.61
CA ARG A 120 -10.40 -8.95 -1.42
C ARG A 120 -9.79 -7.57 -1.55
N ARG A 121 -9.69 -7.07 -2.75
CA ARG A 121 -9.20 -5.72 -3.02
C ARG A 121 -10.22 -4.68 -2.63
N VAL A 122 -9.75 -3.61 -1.98
CA VAL A 122 -10.56 -2.42 -1.74
C VAL A 122 -10.63 -1.63 -3.04
N GLU A 123 -11.83 -1.58 -3.64
CA GLU A 123 -12.07 -0.81 -4.85
C GLU A 123 -12.65 0.55 -4.50
N VAL A 124 -12.07 1.61 -5.07
CA VAL A 124 -12.51 3.00 -4.91
C VAL A 124 -12.69 3.63 -6.29
N ASP A 125 -13.51 4.68 -6.35
CA ASP A 125 -13.81 5.39 -7.60
C ASP A 125 -12.65 6.35 -7.98
N ALA A 126 -11.48 5.77 -8.18
CA ALA A 126 -10.27 6.44 -8.63
C ALA A 126 -9.33 5.39 -9.24
N PRO A 127 -9.42 5.10 -10.54
CA PRO A 127 -8.66 4.01 -11.18
C PRO A 127 -7.14 4.24 -11.16
N VAL A 128 -6.69 5.49 -11.21
CA VAL A 128 -5.27 5.86 -11.09
C VAL A 128 -5.08 6.53 -9.72
N ARG A 129 -4.84 5.74 -8.70
CA ARG A 129 -4.95 6.20 -7.32
C ARG A 129 -3.73 5.94 -6.46
N THR A 130 -3.66 6.71 -5.39
CA THR A 130 -2.95 6.40 -4.16
C THR A 130 -3.97 6.04 -3.10
N ILE A 131 -3.80 4.91 -2.43
CA ILE A 131 -4.64 4.45 -1.33
C ILE A 131 -3.77 3.91 -0.20
N ALA A 132 -4.13 4.24 1.03
CA ALA A 132 -3.46 3.76 2.23
C ALA A 132 -4.47 3.48 3.35
N THR A 133 -4.13 2.60 4.27
CA THR A 133 -4.90 2.44 5.51
C THR A 133 -4.73 3.65 6.41
N VAL A 134 -5.80 4.02 7.13
CA VAL A 134 -5.77 5.03 8.19
C VAL A 134 -5.76 4.28 9.51
N PRO A 135 -4.71 4.41 10.33
CA PRO A 135 -4.63 3.73 11.61
C PRO A 135 -5.87 4.02 12.48
N THR A 136 -6.53 2.96 12.93
CA THR A 136 -7.73 3.02 13.76
C THR A 136 -7.56 2.11 14.97
N PRO A 137 -8.34 2.34 16.06
CA PRO A 137 -8.35 1.40 17.17
C PRO A 137 -8.71 -0.02 16.73
N TRP A 138 -8.16 -1.00 17.43
CA TRP A 138 -8.28 -2.44 17.18
C TRP A 138 -9.68 -2.98 16.86
N THR A 139 -10.72 -2.39 17.42
CA THR A 139 -12.11 -2.83 17.23
C THR A 139 -12.89 -1.99 16.24
N ASP A 140 -12.26 -0.96 15.68
CA ASP A 140 -12.92 -0.05 14.76
C ASP A 140 -12.96 -0.62 13.33
N PRO A 141 -13.91 -0.19 12.51
CA PRO A 141 -13.94 -0.50 11.10
C PRO A 141 -12.66 -0.04 10.40
N LEU A 142 -12.24 -0.79 9.38
CA LEU A 142 -11.14 -0.38 8.52
C LEU A 142 -11.46 0.95 7.84
N ARG A 143 -10.54 1.89 7.94
CA ARG A 143 -10.57 3.14 7.17
C ARG A 143 -9.40 3.20 6.21
N VAL A 144 -9.68 3.77 5.06
CA VAL A 144 -8.67 4.07 4.03
C VAL A 144 -8.74 5.56 3.67
N GLU A 145 -7.60 6.13 3.36
CA GLU A 145 -7.54 7.39 2.65
C GLU A 145 -7.12 7.10 1.21
N PHE A 146 -7.83 7.66 0.25
CA PHE A 146 -7.47 7.56 -1.15
C PHE A 146 -7.57 8.92 -1.84
N GLN A 147 -6.81 9.06 -2.89
CA GLN A 147 -6.79 10.23 -3.77
C GLN A 147 -6.26 9.86 -5.15
N SER A 148 -6.44 10.74 -6.10
CA SER A 148 -5.77 10.69 -7.40
C SER A 148 -5.38 12.11 -7.82
N GLN A 149 -4.89 12.29 -9.04
CA GLN A 149 -4.63 13.64 -9.53
C GLN A 149 -5.93 14.43 -9.75
N THR A 150 -7.08 13.74 -9.94
CA THR A 150 -8.40 14.37 -10.12
C THR A 150 -9.29 14.28 -8.89
N VAL A 151 -9.08 13.32 -8.02
CA VAL A 151 -9.89 13.06 -6.82
C VAL A 151 -9.19 13.61 -5.58
N PRO A 152 -9.75 14.63 -4.90
CA PRO A 152 -9.20 15.13 -3.65
C PRO A 152 -9.12 14.04 -2.56
N PRO A 153 -8.20 14.15 -1.59
CA PRO A 153 -8.07 13.22 -0.48
C PRO A 153 -9.42 12.91 0.16
N THR A 154 -9.75 11.64 0.17
CA THR A 154 -11.05 11.12 0.64
C THR A 154 -10.80 10.02 1.65
N VAL A 155 -11.31 10.21 2.86
CA VAL A 155 -11.36 9.16 3.88
C VAL A 155 -12.64 8.37 3.70
N ALA A 156 -12.50 7.05 3.65
CA ALA A 156 -13.62 6.13 3.49
C ALA A 156 -13.54 4.99 4.51
N GLU A 157 -14.69 4.42 4.82
CA GLU A 157 -14.84 3.22 5.64
C GLU A 157 -15.05 2.02 4.73
N VAL A 158 -14.28 0.97 4.96
CA VAL A 158 -14.40 -0.31 4.27
C VAL A 158 -15.30 -1.21 5.10
N CYS A 159 -16.42 -1.61 4.52
CA CYS A 159 -17.38 -2.49 5.19
C CYS A 159 -17.13 -3.93 4.75
N LEU A 160 -16.87 -4.78 5.74
CA LEU A 160 -16.79 -6.23 5.52
C LEU A 160 -18.17 -6.76 5.16
N PRO A 161 -18.26 -7.79 4.31
CA PRO A 161 -19.52 -8.42 3.98
C PRO A 161 -20.18 -9.01 5.24
N THR A 162 -21.50 -8.99 5.30
CA THR A 162 -22.22 -9.71 6.33
C THR A 162 -22.02 -11.22 6.11
N PRO A 163 -21.55 -11.96 7.13
CA PRO A 163 -21.39 -13.41 7.00
C PRO A 163 -22.69 -14.06 6.54
N ALA A 164 -22.65 -14.77 5.41
CA ALA A 164 -23.82 -15.53 4.96
C ALA A 164 -24.11 -16.66 5.95
N PRO A 165 -25.38 -16.97 6.22
CA PRO A 165 -25.71 -18.14 7.03
C PRO A 165 -25.18 -19.39 6.33
N ALA A 166 -24.60 -20.33 7.09
CA ALA A 166 -23.94 -21.56 6.60
C ALA A 166 -24.82 -22.46 5.70
N SER A 167 -26.11 -22.15 5.58
CA SER A 167 -27.11 -22.89 4.79
C SER A 167 -27.44 -22.27 3.43
N SER A 168 -26.80 -21.16 3.05
CA SER A 168 -27.09 -20.52 1.76
C SER A 168 -26.20 -21.07 0.65
N PRO A 169 -26.75 -21.75 -0.38
CA PRO A 169 -25.97 -22.21 -1.52
C PRO A 169 -25.58 -21.07 -2.49
N GLU A 170 -25.99 -19.86 -2.21
CA GLU A 170 -25.77 -18.69 -3.06
C GLU A 170 -24.63 -17.83 -2.51
N ASN A 171 -23.45 -18.13 -2.85
CA ASN A 171 -22.30 -17.30 -3.22
C ASN A 171 -20.95 -18.03 -3.00
N PRO A 172 -20.42 -18.77 -3.98
CA PRO A 172 -19.08 -19.37 -3.88
C PRO A 172 -17.94 -18.33 -3.95
N GLU A 173 -18.23 -17.11 -4.35
CA GLU A 173 -17.26 -16.00 -4.41
C GLU A 173 -17.59 -14.95 -3.34
N GLY A 174 -17.38 -15.24 -2.09
CA GLY A 174 -17.63 -14.35 -0.93
C GLY A 174 -18.07 -12.93 -1.27
N ALA A 175 -19.06 -12.38 -0.55
CA ALA A 175 -19.60 -11.04 -0.82
C ALA A 175 -18.48 -9.98 -0.92
N ALA A 176 -18.60 -9.09 -1.90
CA ALA A 176 -17.63 -8.02 -2.13
C ALA A 176 -17.55 -7.05 -0.93
N LEU A 177 -16.38 -6.45 -0.74
CA LEU A 177 -16.24 -5.30 0.14
C LEU A 177 -17.08 -4.15 -0.39
N SER A 178 -17.67 -3.35 0.52
CA SER A 178 -18.26 -2.08 0.13
C SER A 178 -17.50 -0.93 0.78
N VAL A 179 -17.43 0.20 0.07
CA VAL A 179 -16.68 1.38 0.52
C VAL A 179 -17.65 2.55 0.67
N ARG A 180 -17.65 3.18 1.82
CA ARG A 180 -18.47 4.32 2.14
C ARG A 180 -17.62 5.55 2.41
N ASN A 181 -17.67 6.54 1.52
CA ASN A 181 -16.96 7.80 1.72
C ASN A 181 -17.48 8.51 2.97
N LEU A 182 -16.55 8.88 3.86
CA LEU A 182 -16.86 9.61 5.10
C LEU A 182 -16.61 11.11 4.93
N ARG A 183 -15.50 11.47 4.32
CA ARG A 183 -15.07 12.85 4.14
C ARG A 183 -14.17 13.00 2.94
N THR A 184 -14.48 13.94 2.07
CA THR A 184 -13.60 14.39 0.99
C THR A 184 -13.11 15.80 1.30
N ARG A 185 -11.82 16.07 1.07
CA ARG A 185 -11.24 17.41 1.20
C ARG A 185 -11.89 18.36 0.20
N GLU A 186 -12.35 19.50 0.66
CA GLU A 186 -12.91 20.51 -0.23
C GLU A 186 -11.85 21.07 -1.18
N ALA A 187 -12.21 21.22 -2.44
CA ALA A 187 -11.39 21.81 -3.48
C ALA A 187 -12.21 22.87 -4.26
N PRO A 188 -12.43 24.06 -3.68
CA PRO A 188 -13.28 25.08 -4.30
C PRO A 188 -12.80 25.46 -5.70
N GLY A 189 -13.74 25.46 -6.66
CA GLY A 189 -13.46 25.79 -8.04
C GLY A 189 -12.76 24.69 -8.85
N TRP A 190 -12.61 23.51 -8.30
CA TRP A 190 -12.16 22.31 -9.01
C TRP A 190 -13.37 21.54 -9.57
N ASP A 191 -13.32 21.25 -10.84
CA ASP A 191 -14.26 20.34 -11.52
C ASP A 191 -13.47 19.19 -12.17
N PRO A 192 -13.48 17.98 -11.55
CA PRO A 192 -12.75 16.83 -12.09
C PRO A 192 -13.23 16.43 -13.48
N THR A 193 -14.47 16.79 -13.87
CA THR A 193 -15.01 16.42 -15.17
C THR A 193 -14.38 17.18 -16.33
N GLU A 194 -13.67 18.26 -16.07
CA GLU A 194 -12.89 19.00 -17.06
C GLU A 194 -11.55 18.32 -17.42
N TYR A 195 -11.15 17.30 -16.65
CA TYR A 195 -9.84 16.68 -16.79
C TYR A 195 -9.95 15.20 -17.12
N VAL A 196 -8.89 14.69 -17.73
CA VAL A 196 -8.68 13.28 -18.01
C VAL A 196 -7.43 12.85 -17.27
N GLU A 197 -7.56 11.79 -16.47
CA GLU A 197 -6.46 11.12 -15.79
C GLU A 197 -6.31 9.74 -16.41
N GLU A 198 -5.12 9.42 -16.84
CA GLU A 198 -4.85 8.14 -17.47
C GLU A 198 -3.46 7.61 -17.13
N ARG A 199 -3.28 6.34 -17.35
CA ARG A 199 -2.02 5.67 -17.21
C ARG A 199 -1.61 5.00 -18.48
N VAL A 200 -0.41 5.32 -18.94
CA VAL A 200 0.17 4.76 -20.15
C VAL A 200 1.48 4.04 -19.85
N TRP A 201 1.88 3.15 -20.73
CA TRP A 201 3.15 2.44 -20.65
C TRP A 201 4.04 2.90 -21.80
N VAL A 202 5.17 3.48 -21.46
CA VAL A 202 6.13 4.01 -22.43
C VAL A 202 7.32 3.06 -22.52
N LEU A 203 7.74 2.74 -23.72
CA LEU A 203 8.94 1.92 -23.95
C LEU A 203 10.20 2.78 -23.69
N ALA A 204 11.07 2.32 -22.80
CA ALA A 204 12.34 2.97 -22.52
C ALA A 204 13.28 2.90 -23.72
N ARG A 205 14.35 3.70 -23.67
CA ARG A 205 15.37 3.76 -24.75
C ARG A 205 16.08 2.42 -25.01
N ASP A 206 16.10 1.52 -24.03
CA ASP A 206 16.65 0.17 -24.16
C ASP A 206 15.80 -0.74 -25.09
N GLY A 207 14.61 -0.31 -25.47
CA GLY A 207 13.72 -1.05 -26.34
C GLY A 207 13.02 -2.25 -25.69
N ALA A 208 13.19 -2.45 -24.39
CA ALA A 208 12.65 -3.60 -23.66
C ALA A 208 11.84 -3.20 -22.41
N THR A 209 12.34 -2.26 -21.63
CA THR A 209 11.69 -1.86 -20.37
C THR A 209 10.47 -1.00 -20.64
N ARG A 210 9.33 -1.37 -20.05
CA ARG A 210 8.10 -0.58 -20.08
C ARG A 210 8.01 0.25 -18.81
N ILE A 211 7.97 1.57 -18.95
CA ILE A 211 7.87 2.53 -17.86
C ILE A 211 6.41 2.97 -17.73
N PRO A 212 5.79 2.81 -16.55
CA PRO A 212 4.46 3.37 -16.33
C PRO A 212 4.57 4.89 -16.20
N VAL A 213 3.64 5.59 -16.82
CA VAL A 213 3.52 7.06 -16.75
C VAL A 213 2.08 7.40 -16.44
N THR A 214 1.88 8.18 -15.39
CA THR A 214 0.56 8.72 -15.03
C THR A 214 0.41 10.11 -15.64
N LEU A 215 -0.67 10.35 -16.35
CA LEU A 215 -0.95 11.61 -17.03
C LEU A 215 -2.20 12.26 -16.46
N ILE A 216 -2.20 13.58 -16.39
CA ILE A 216 -3.41 14.39 -16.24
C ILE A 216 -3.36 15.58 -17.19
N HIS A 217 -4.46 15.84 -17.85
CA HIS A 217 -4.61 16.98 -18.77
C HIS A 217 -6.06 17.43 -18.86
N HIS A 218 -6.27 18.66 -19.33
CA HIS A 218 -7.61 19.13 -19.65
C HIS A 218 -8.20 18.29 -20.80
N ARG A 219 -9.51 18.01 -20.76
CA ARG A 219 -10.19 17.17 -21.77
C ARG A 219 -10.06 17.65 -23.21
N ASP A 220 -9.86 18.96 -23.39
CA ASP A 220 -9.69 19.55 -24.73
C ASP A 220 -8.23 19.47 -25.21
N ALA A 221 -7.29 19.05 -24.38
CA ALA A 221 -5.90 18.86 -24.79
C ALA A 221 -5.81 17.75 -25.85
N ARG A 222 -5.05 18.01 -26.90
CA ARG A 222 -4.86 17.06 -28.01
C ARG A 222 -3.39 16.64 -28.09
N PRO A 223 -3.11 15.37 -28.44
CA PRO A 223 -1.74 14.89 -28.60
C PRO A 223 -1.12 15.34 -29.93
N ASP A 224 -1.25 16.63 -30.27
CA ASP A 224 -0.79 17.24 -31.51
C ASP A 224 0.50 18.06 -31.35
N GLY A 225 1.09 18.06 -30.16
CA GLY A 225 2.31 18.77 -29.82
C GLY A 225 2.13 20.27 -29.56
N THR A 226 0.91 20.78 -29.50
CA THR A 226 0.63 22.21 -29.26
C THR A 226 0.53 22.57 -27.78
N HIS A 227 0.30 21.59 -26.90
CA HIS A 227 0.24 21.78 -25.45
C HIS A 227 1.63 21.65 -24.82
N ALA A 228 1.91 22.51 -23.83
CA ALA A 228 3.09 22.36 -23.01
C ALA A 228 3.02 21.06 -22.20
N GLY A 229 4.15 20.41 -21.99
CA GLY A 229 4.30 19.25 -21.10
C GLY A 229 5.09 19.62 -19.86
N TRP A 230 4.65 19.12 -18.70
CA TRP A 230 5.41 19.14 -17.45
C TRP A 230 5.54 17.72 -16.95
N GLU A 231 6.74 17.19 -17.02
CA GLU A 231 7.05 15.83 -16.57
C GLU A 231 7.90 15.88 -15.31
N ILE A 232 7.58 15.00 -14.34
CA ILE A 232 8.38 14.72 -13.16
C ILE A 232 8.74 13.24 -13.12
N GLY A 233 9.97 12.96 -12.74
CA GLY A 233 10.46 11.61 -12.43
C GLY A 233 11.65 11.76 -11.49
N TYR A 234 11.69 10.93 -10.44
CA TYR A 234 12.77 10.99 -9.47
C TYR A 234 13.77 9.83 -9.63
N GLY A 235 13.29 8.59 -9.54
CA GLY A 235 14.06 7.39 -9.84
C GLY A 235 15.28 7.18 -8.96
N SER A 236 15.19 7.45 -7.65
CA SER A 236 16.31 7.29 -6.73
C SER A 236 15.84 6.94 -5.32
N TYR A 237 16.73 6.28 -4.55
CA TYR A 237 16.53 5.95 -3.13
C TYR A 237 15.24 5.17 -2.83
N GLU A 238 14.71 4.43 -3.78
CA GLU A 238 13.45 3.68 -3.65
C GLU A 238 12.23 4.59 -3.34
N VAL A 239 12.35 5.90 -3.53
CA VAL A 239 11.25 6.85 -3.33
C VAL A 239 10.26 6.71 -4.46
N SER A 240 8.98 6.57 -4.11
CA SER A 240 7.87 6.50 -5.07
C SER A 240 7.19 7.85 -5.20
N TYR A 241 6.90 8.25 -6.44
CA TYR A 241 6.06 9.39 -6.74
C TYR A 241 4.67 8.89 -7.13
N ASP A 242 3.75 9.02 -6.20
CA ASP A 242 2.38 8.53 -6.39
C ASP A 242 1.45 9.61 -6.98
N PRO A 243 0.38 9.22 -7.70
CA PRO A 243 -0.62 10.16 -8.18
C PRO A 243 -1.43 10.76 -7.02
N GLU A 244 -1.20 12.02 -6.73
CA GLU A 244 -1.82 12.74 -5.63
C GLU A 244 -2.51 14.02 -6.10
N PHE A 245 -3.57 14.42 -5.38
CA PHE A 245 -4.28 15.66 -5.61
C PHE A 245 -3.48 16.86 -5.07
N GLU A 246 -2.96 17.68 -5.98
CA GLU A 246 -2.10 18.81 -5.61
C GLU A 246 -2.72 20.13 -6.08
N THR A 247 -3.20 20.94 -5.13
CA THR A 247 -3.88 22.21 -5.44
C THR A 247 -2.99 23.23 -6.15
N LEU A 248 -1.67 23.22 -5.86
CA LEU A 248 -0.72 24.10 -6.53
C LEU A 248 -0.50 23.75 -8.01
N ARG A 249 -0.88 22.54 -8.40
CA ARG A 249 -0.79 22.07 -9.79
C ARG A 249 -1.95 22.54 -10.66
N LEU A 250 -3.10 22.83 -10.07
CA LEU A 250 -4.33 23.14 -10.79
C LEU A 250 -4.18 24.29 -11.82
N PRO A 251 -3.46 25.39 -11.56
CA PRO A 251 -3.24 26.43 -12.56
C PRO A 251 -2.44 25.96 -13.78
N ILE A 252 -1.56 24.96 -13.61
CA ILE A 252 -0.73 24.38 -14.68
C ILE A 252 -1.60 23.53 -15.59
N LEU A 253 -2.50 22.72 -15.02
CA LEU A 253 -3.33 21.76 -15.75
C LEU A 253 -4.25 22.40 -16.78
N ARG A 254 -4.55 23.69 -16.65
CA ARG A 254 -5.33 24.44 -17.66
C ARG A 254 -4.56 24.68 -18.96
N ARG A 255 -3.23 24.54 -18.95
CA ARG A 255 -2.36 24.94 -20.08
C ARG A 255 -1.33 23.88 -20.47
N ALA A 256 -1.15 22.87 -19.66
CA ALA A 256 -0.14 21.85 -19.86
C ALA A 256 -0.69 20.46 -19.54
N VAL A 257 -0.12 19.47 -20.19
CA VAL A 257 -0.19 18.06 -19.74
C VAL A 257 0.80 17.88 -18.61
N TYR A 258 0.37 17.32 -17.49
CA TYR A 258 1.26 16.95 -16.40
C TYR A 258 1.46 15.43 -16.38
N ALA A 259 2.70 15.00 -16.23
CA ALA A 259 3.08 13.59 -16.25
C ALA A 259 3.95 13.23 -15.04
N ILE A 260 3.73 12.06 -14.48
CA ILE A 260 4.61 11.40 -13.52
C ILE A 260 5.18 10.16 -14.21
N ALA A 261 6.48 10.16 -14.47
CA ALA A 261 7.18 8.99 -14.99
C ALA A 261 7.73 8.17 -13.81
N HIS A 262 7.21 6.96 -13.64
CA HIS A 262 7.60 6.05 -12.57
C HIS A 262 8.85 5.25 -12.98
N ILE A 263 9.98 5.96 -13.02
CA ILE A 263 11.24 5.43 -13.58
C ILE A 263 11.99 4.52 -12.62
N ARG A 264 12.88 3.66 -13.16
CA ARG A 264 13.75 2.78 -12.36
C ARG A 264 14.59 3.59 -11.36
N GLY A 265 14.89 2.97 -10.21
CA GLY A 265 15.53 3.60 -9.06
C GLY A 265 14.55 4.11 -8.02
N GLY A 266 13.26 4.28 -8.39
CA GLY A 266 12.14 4.44 -7.46
C GLY A 266 11.62 3.09 -6.96
N GLY A 267 10.64 3.14 -6.05
CA GLY A 267 10.02 1.95 -5.44
C GLY A 267 8.68 1.53 -6.06
N GLU A 268 8.25 2.22 -7.11
CA GLU A 268 6.88 2.12 -7.63
C GLU A 268 6.53 0.73 -8.16
N MET A 269 7.51 0.05 -8.78
CA MET A 269 7.36 -1.30 -9.35
C MET A 269 8.03 -2.38 -8.48
N GLY A 270 8.29 -2.09 -7.20
CA GLY A 270 8.90 -3.01 -6.27
C GLY A 270 10.43 -2.92 -6.17
N ARG A 271 11.02 -3.86 -5.44
CA ARG A 271 12.45 -3.83 -5.11
C ARG A 271 13.36 -4.00 -6.33
N ALA A 272 13.00 -4.89 -7.24
CA ALA A 272 13.77 -5.09 -8.46
C ALA A 272 13.87 -3.80 -9.29
N TRP A 273 12.78 -3.02 -9.35
CA TRP A 273 12.74 -1.73 -10.05
C TRP A 273 13.73 -0.71 -9.48
N TYR A 274 13.87 -0.72 -8.15
CA TYR A 274 14.88 0.10 -7.47
C TYR A 274 16.29 -0.38 -7.76
N GLU A 275 16.56 -1.68 -7.63
CA GLU A 275 17.90 -2.24 -7.83
C GLU A 275 18.39 -2.04 -9.27
N ASP A 276 17.50 -2.21 -10.26
CA ASP A 276 17.80 -2.01 -11.69
C ASP A 276 18.08 -0.53 -12.05
N GLY A 277 17.78 0.40 -11.17
CA GLY A 277 18.05 1.83 -11.33
C GLY A 277 19.24 2.33 -10.52
N LYS A 278 19.89 1.46 -9.74
CA LYS A 278 21.07 1.79 -8.97
C LYS A 278 22.30 1.82 -9.87
N GLU A 279 23.08 2.91 -9.70
CA GLU A 279 24.38 3.07 -10.35
C GLU A 279 24.29 3.02 -11.90
N LEU A 280 25.43 2.92 -12.52
CA LEU A 280 25.55 2.73 -13.97
C LEU A 280 25.59 1.23 -14.26
N VAL A 281 24.45 0.58 -14.25
CA VAL A 281 24.33 -0.79 -14.74
C VAL A 281 24.12 -0.77 -16.25
#